data_ca9b8927f6225df1bdd59dad583234f2
#
_entry.id   ca9b8927f6225df1bdd59dad583234f2
#
_cell.length_a   1.000
_cell.length_b   1.000
_cell.length_c   1.000
_cell.angle_alpha   90.00
_cell.angle_beta   90.00
_cell.angle_gamma   90.00
#
_symmetry.space_group_name_H-M   'P 1'
#
loop_
_entity.id
_entity.type
_entity.pdbx_description
1 polymer ?
#
loop_
_entity_poly.entity_id
_entity_poly.type
_entity_poly.pdbx_seq_one_letter_code
_entity_poly.pdbx_strand_id
1 'polypeptide(L)'
;ALEDEPLYGSHYMVAMARAAEMGGAAGIRANGVHDIGAIRKAVRLPIIGLNKQKFPGYDVYITPTFNDALRVHRAGADIVAIDGTSRPRPDGFTLEETIKKLHRHHIAVMADISTFEEGVKAAEAGADYISTTLSGYTSYSSKDEERPNIDLVKKLAHALTVPVIAEGRIKSPQEVIHALEAGARFVVVGSAITRPQWIVQHYVETIRKWSGTS
;
A
#
# COMPACT_ATOMS: atom_id res chain seq x y z
N ALA A 1 -11.08 5.84 2.02
CA ALA A 1 -11.40 7.25 2.30
C ALA A 1 -11.02 7.59 3.74
N LEU A 2 -10.69 8.86 4.00
CA LEU A 2 -10.49 9.38 5.35
C LEU A 2 -11.84 9.74 5.96
N GLU A 3 -11.90 9.90 7.28
CA GLU A 3 -13.15 10.17 8.01
C GLU A 3 -13.87 11.47 7.58
N ASP A 4 -13.10 12.45 7.12
CA ASP A 4 -13.58 13.74 6.61
C ASP A 4 -13.92 13.73 5.11
N GLU A 5 -13.73 12.60 4.41
CA GLU A 5 -13.99 12.50 2.97
C GLU A 5 -15.44 12.10 2.67
N PRO A 6 -16.03 12.64 1.55
CA PRO A 6 -17.42 12.35 1.18
C PRO A 6 -17.74 10.86 0.99
N LEU A 7 -16.75 10.05 0.62
CA LEU A 7 -16.88 8.61 0.40
C LEU A 7 -16.35 7.78 1.57
N TYR A 8 -16.42 8.32 2.79
CA TYR A 8 -16.09 7.57 3.99
C TYR A 8 -17.20 6.56 4.33
N GLY A 9 -16.77 5.34 4.64
CA GLY A 9 -17.66 4.25 5.08
C GLY A 9 -17.56 3.00 4.21
N SER A 10 -17.74 1.84 4.86
CA SER A 10 -17.52 0.53 4.24
C SER A 10 -18.42 0.26 3.04
N HIS A 11 -19.61 0.82 2.99
CA HIS A 11 -20.50 0.66 1.83
C HIS A 11 -19.94 1.33 0.57
N TYR A 12 -19.27 2.49 0.70
CA TYR A 12 -18.57 3.12 -0.43
C TYR A 12 -17.34 2.33 -0.84
N MET A 13 -16.60 1.79 0.13
CA MET A 13 -15.42 0.96 -0.17
C MET A 13 -15.82 -0.33 -0.88
N VAL A 14 -16.95 -0.92 -0.53
CA VAL A 14 -17.52 -2.07 -1.26
C VAL A 14 -17.90 -1.68 -2.70
N ALA A 15 -18.57 -0.54 -2.90
CA ALA A 15 -18.92 -0.06 -4.24
C ALA A 15 -17.66 0.18 -5.10
N MET A 16 -16.61 0.79 -4.53
CA MET A 16 -15.31 0.99 -5.19
C MET A 16 -14.62 -0.34 -5.55
N ALA A 17 -14.65 -1.32 -4.64
CA ALA A 17 -14.07 -2.64 -4.89
C ALA A 17 -14.78 -3.38 -6.03
N ARG A 18 -16.12 -3.32 -6.07
CA ARG A 18 -16.91 -3.88 -7.19
C ARG A 18 -16.62 -3.17 -8.50
N ALA A 19 -16.52 -1.83 -8.48
CA ALA A 19 -16.19 -1.06 -9.68
C ALA A 19 -14.78 -1.43 -10.19
N ALA A 20 -13.81 -1.61 -9.30
CA ALA A 20 -12.47 -2.05 -9.66
C ALA A 20 -12.49 -3.48 -10.26
N GLU A 21 -13.24 -4.42 -9.66
CA GLU A 21 -13.43 -5.78 -10.20
C GLU A 21 -14.06 -5.75 -11.59
N MET A 22 -15.12 -4.96 -11.79
CA MET A 22 -15.75 -4.75 -13.10
C MET A 22 -14.79 -4.13 -14.13
N GLY A 23 -13.89 -3.26 -13.67
CA GLY A 23 -12.83 -2.65 -14.46
C GLY A 23 -11.64 -3.56 -14.77
N GLY A 24 -11.64 -4.81 -14.28
CA GLY A 24 -10.58 -5.78 -14.54
C GLY A 24 -9.39 -5.72 -13.59
N ALA A 25 -9.53 -5.13 -12.40
CA ALA A 25 -8.50 -5.19 -11.37
C ALA A 25 -8.20 -6.64 -10.97
N ALA A 26 -6.92 -6.96 -10.78
CA ALA A 26 -6.46 -8.30 -10.38
C ALA A 26 -6.52 -8.52 -8.85
N GLY A 27 -6.65 -7.46 -8.05
CA GLY A 27 -6.74 -7.51 -6.60
C GLY A 27 -7.17 -6.17 -6.01
N ILE A 28 -7.46 -6.18 -4.72
CA ILE A 28 -7.86 -4.99 -3.96
C ILE A 28 -6.89 -4.77 -2.82
N ARG A 29 -6.39 -3.54 -2.64
CA ARG A 29 -5.69 -3.15 -1.42
C ARG A 29 -6.63 -2.32 -0.55
N ALA A 30 -6.86 -2.76 0.67
CA ALA A 30 -7.84 -2.16 1.56
C ALA A 30 -7.28 -1.89 2.96
N ASN A 31 -7.70 -0.77 3.55
CA ASN A 31 -7.34 -0.36 4.91
C ASN A 31 -8.53 -0.52 5.84
N GLY A 32 -8.27 -1.09 7.02
CA GLY A 32 -9.24 -1.19 8.10
C GLY A 32 -10.04 -2.50 8.10
N VAL A 33 -10.13 -3.11 9.28
CA VAL A 33 -10.76 -4.42 9.50
C VAL A 33 -12.21 -4.46 9.03
N HIS A 34 -12.97 -3.39 9.24
CA HIS A 34 -14.36 -3.29 8.84
C HIS A 34 -14.53 -3.25 7.31
N ASP A 35 -13.71 -2.43 6.64
CA ASP A 35 -13.74 -2.32 5.17
C ASP A 35 -13.30 -3.62 4.51
N ILE A 36 -12.23 -4.24 5.00
CA ILE A 36 -11.74 -5.54 4.50
C ILE A 36 -12.84 -6.60 4.62
N GLY A 37 -13.50 -6.69 5.78
CA GLY A 37 -14.58 -7.67 6.01
C GLY A 37 -15.81 -7.43 5.12
N ALA A 38 -16.16 -6.17 4.85
CA ALA A 38 -17.24 -5.82 3.95
C ALA A 38 -16.90 -6.11 2.48
N ILE A 39 -15.67 -5.74 2.05
CA ILE A 39 -15.16 -5.99 0.70
C ILE A 39 -15.07 -7.51 0.43
N ARG A 40 -14.55 -8.30 1.38
CA ARG A 40 -14.44 -9.76 1.24
C ARG A 40 -15.76 -10.45 0.94
N LYS A 41 -16.85 -9.94 1.50
CA LYS A 41 -18.21 -10.46 1.23
C LYS A 41 -18.74 -10.09 -0.16
N ALA A 42 -18.17 -9.08 -0.78
CA ALA A 42 -18.69 -8.46 -1.99
C ALA A 42 -17.92 -8.79 -3.27
N VAL A 43 -16.61 -9.14 -3.17
CA VAL A 43 -15.74 -9.46 -4.30
C VAL A 43 -14.97 -10.76 -4.05
N ARG A 44 -14.54 -11.41 -5.15
CA ARG A 44 -13.75 -12.66 -5.09
C ARG A 44 -12.25 -12.41 -5.31
N LEU A 45 -11.87 -11.19 -5.65
CA LEU A 45 -10.47 -10.82 -5.89
C LEU A 45 -9.61 -11.02 -4.64
N PRO A 46 -8.30 -11.30 -4.80
CA PRO A 46 -7.34 -11.26 -3.72
C PRO A 46 -7.35 -9.89 -3.02
N ILE A 47 -7.27 -9.91 -1.69
CA ILE A 47 -7.24 -8.69 -0.87
C ILE A 47 -5.91 -8.57 -0.16
N ILE A 48 -5.19 -7.48 -0.43
CA ILE A 48 -4.06 -7.02 0.35
C ILE A 48 -4.62 -6.11 1.45
N GLY A 49 -4.68 -6.63 2.67
CA GLY A 49 -5.24 -5.91 3.81
C GLY A 49 -4.18 -5.23 4.66
N LEU A 50 -4.54 -4.10 5.23
CA LEU A 50 -3.74 -3.41 6.23
C LEU A 50 -4.64 -2.71 7.26
N ASN A 51 -4.06 -2.28 8.37
CA ASN A 51 -4.74 -1.48 9.38
C ASN A 51 -3.88 -0.28 9.75
N LYS A 52 -4.23 0.92 9.27
CA LYS A 52 -3.53 2.14 9.66
C LYS A 52 -3.97 2.55 11.07
N GLN A 53 -3.02 2.51 11.99
CA GLN A 53 -3.25 2.89 13.38
C GLN A 53 -2.02 3.63 13.92
N LYS A 54 -2.26 4.75 14.59
CA LYS A 54 -1.20 5.53 15.24
C LYS A 54 -1.11 5.17 16.73
N PHE A 55 0.09 4.98 17.21
CA PHE A 55 0.40 4.78 18.62
C PHE A 55 1.28 5.95 19.11
N PRO A 56 1.00 6.55 20.29
CA PRO A 56 1.83 7.61 20.84
C PRO A 56 3.29 7.16 20.97
N GLY A 57 4.23 7.98 20.49
CA GLY A 57 5.67 7.69 20.54
C GLY A 57 6.21 6.76 19.45
N TYR A 58 5.37 6.34 18.48
CA TYR A 58 5.79 5.46 17.39
C TYR A 58 5.43 6.04 16.02
N ASP A 59 6.38 5.97 15.08
CA ASP A 59 6.18 6.43 13.69
C ASP A 59 5.61 5.34 12.78
N VAL A 60 5.69 4.08 13.19
CA VAL A 60 5.09 2.95 12.47
C VAL A 60 3.57 3.04 12.59
N TYR A 61 2.87 3.04 11.44
CA TYR A 61 1.42 3.17 11.42
C TYR A 61 0.70 2.19 10.48
N ILE A 62 1.42 1.51 9.59
CA ILE A 62 0.82 0.47 8.71
C ILE A 62 0.87 -0.86 9.44
N THR A 63 -0.28 -1.33 9.90
CA THR A 63 -0.42 -2.59 10.65
C THR A 63 0.68 -2.73 11.71
N PRO A 64 0.72 -1.80 12.69
CA PRO A 64 1.90 -1.58 13.54
C PRO A 64 2.20 -2.72 14.51
N THR A 65 1.21 -3.58 14.81
CA THR A 65 1.37 -4.69 15.75
C THR A 65 1.02 -6.03 15.13
N PHE A 66 1.56 -7.10 15.71
CA PHE A 66 1.19 -8.47 15.35
C PHE A 66 -0.33 -8.72 15.53
N ASN A 67 -0.94 -8.16 16.57
CA ASN A 67 -2.39 -8.29 16.78
C ASN A 67 -3.20 -7.58 15.71
N ASP A 68 -2.75 -6.42 15.22
CA ASP A 68 -3.39 -5.75 14.08
C ASP A 68 -3.33 -6.62 12.83
N ALA A 69 -2.18 -7.24 12.55
CA ALA A 69 -2.02 -8.14 11.42
C ALA A 69 -2.96 -9.36 11.49
N LEU A 70 -3.12 -9.97 12.67
CA LEU A 70 -4.08 -11.06 12.87
C LEU A 70 -5.53 -10.61 12.64
N ARG A 71 -5.89 -9.42 13.08
CA ARG A 71 -7.24 -8.85 12.87
C ARG A 71 -7.52 -8.61 11.39
N VAL A 72 -6.54 -8.08 10.66
CA VAL A 72 -6.59 -7.87 9.21
C VAL A 72 -6.79 -9.18 8.46
N HIS A 73 -6.00 -10.20 8.78
CA HIS A 73 -6.15 -11.53 8.18
C HIS A 73 -7.52 -12.15 8.47
N ARG A 74 -7.96 -12.14 9.74
CA ARG A 74 -9.29 -12.67 10.15
C ARG A 74 -10.46 -11.94 9.49
N ALA A 75 -10.28 -10.69 9.09
CA ALA A 75 -11.28 -9.94 8.34
C ALA A 75 -11.40 -10.40 6.87
N GLY A 76 -10.46 -11.22 6.38
CA GLY A 76 -10.50 -11.80 5.04
C GLY A 76 -9.43 -11.30 4.09
N ALA A 77 -8.34 -10.70 4.59
CA ALA A 77 -7.18 -10.41 3.78
C ALA A 77 -6.41 -11.69 3.43
N ASP A 78 -6.05 -11.85 2.16
CA ASP A 78 -5.22 -12.95 1.66
C ASP A 78 -3.73 -12.66 1.91
N ILE A 79 -3.34 -11.38 1.82
CA ILE A 79 -2.00 -10.87 2.10
C ILE A 79 -2.13 -9.76 3.12
N VAL A 80 -1.28 -9.76 4.14
CA VAL A 80 -1.25 -8.68 5.15
C VAL A 80 -0.07 -7.77 4.87
N ALA A 81 -0.37 -6.49 4.60
CA ALA A 81 0.66 -5.46 4.46
C ALA A 81 1.01 -4.89 5.84
N ILE A 82 2.30 -4.85 6.14
CA ILE A 82 2.87 -4.31 7.38
C ILE A 82 3.95 -3.27 7.06
N ASP A 83 4.22 -2.39 7.98
CA ASP A 83 5.38 -1.49 7.90
C ASP A 83 6.67 -2.33 7.86
N GLY A 84 7.43 -2.22 6.78
CA GLY A 84 8.67 -2.96 6.54
C GLY A 84 9.94 -2.17 6.90
N THR A 85 9.78 -1.03 7.57
CA THR A 85 10.91 -0.19 7.97
C THR A 85 11.60 -0.72 9.24
N SER A 86 12.80 -0.19 9.52
CA SER A 86 13.55 -0.53 10.75
C SER A 86 13.08 0.24 11.98
N ARG A 87 11.98 1.03 11.88
CA ARG A 87 11.44 1.81 12.99
C ARG A 87 10.86 0.90 14.08
N PRO A 88 10.97 1.30 15.37
CA PRO A 88 10.45 0.50 16.47
C PRO A 88 8.92 0.32 16.37
N ARG A 89 8.45 -0.87 16.74
CA ARG A 89 7.02 -1.23 16.74
C ARG A 89 6.44 -1.13 18.15
N PRO A 90 5.14 -0.77 18.28
CA PRO A 90 4.50 -0.61 19.58
C PRO A 90 4.45 -1.88 20.46
N ASP A 91 4.45 -3.04 19.85
CA ASP A 91 4.43 -4.34 20.53
C ASP A 91 5.83 -4.89 20.86
N GLY A 92 6.89 -4.13 20.53
CA GLY A 92 8.28 -4.46 20.82
C GLY A 92 8.90 -5.53 19.92
N PHE A 93 8.14 -6.11 18.96
CA PHE A 93 8.70 -7.09 18.02
C PHE A 93 9.51 -6.41 16.92
N THR A 94 10.60 -7.05 16.51
CA THR A 94 11.32 -6.69 15.29
C THR A 94 10.50 -7.05 14.04
N LEU A 95 10.90 -6.53 12.88
CA LEU A 95 10.28 -6.90 11.60
C LEU A 95 10.36 -8.42 11.36
N GLU A 96 11.55 -9.00 11.59
CA GLU A 96 11.79 -10.43 11.41
C GLU A 96 10.92 -11.29 12.33
N GLU A 97 10.84 -10.94 13.63
CA GLU A 97 9.98 -11.65 14.58
C GLU A 97 8.50 -11.56 14.19
N THR A 98 8.06 -10.38 13.72
CA THR A 98 6.68 -10.18 13.25
C THR A 98 6.39 -11.07 12.05
N ILE A 99 7.25 -11.08 11.02
CA ILE A 99 7.10 -11.93 9.82
C ILE A 99 7.08 -13.41 10.20
N LYS A 100 8.05 -13.87 11.00
CA LYS A 100 8.10 -15.27 11.47
C LYS A 100 6.85 -15.70 12.23
N LYS A 101 6.29 -14.80 13.06
CA LYS A 101 5.03 -15.06 13.78
C LYS A 101 3.86 -15.16 12.82
N LEU A 102 3.76 -14.28 11.81
CA LEU A 102 2.70 -14.31 10.80
C LEU A 102 2.76 -15.58 9.95
N HIS A 103 3.95 -16.01 9.54
CA HIS A 103 4.13 -17.26 8.80
C HIS A 103 3.71 -18.50 9.59
N ARG A 104 3.91 -18.53 10.91
CA ARG A 104 3.37 -19.63 11.75
C ARG A 104 1.84 -19.71 11.75
N HIS A 105 1.18 -18.62 11.38
CA HIS A 105 -0.27 -18.56 11.16
C HIS A 105 -0.67 -18.70 9.68
N HIS A 106 0.27 -19.09 8.80
CA HIS A 106 0.08 -19.23 7.34
C HIS A 106 -0.38 -17.93 6.66
N ILE A 107 0.06 -16.79 7.15
CA ILE A 107 -0.28 -15.46 6.65
C ILE A 107 0.85 -14.98 5.73
N ALA A 108 0.51 -14.71 4.47
CA ALA A 108 1.44 -14.07 3.53
C ALA A 108 1.63 -12.58 3.88
N VAL A 109 2.88 -12.12 3.84
CA VAL A 109 3.29 -10.80 4.32
C VAL A 109 3.83 -9.94 3.18
N MET A 110 3.27 -8.74 3.03
CA MET A 110 3.81 -7.68 2.20
C MET A 110 4.49 -6.64 3.10
N ALA A 111 5.78 -6.39 2.88
CA ALA A 111 6.52 -5.36 3.61
C ALA A 111 6.49 -4.04 2.84
N ASP A 112 5.85 -3.03 3.42
CA ASP A 112 5.83 -1.66 2.90
C ASP A 112 7.10 -0.93 3.33
N ILE A 113 7.97 -0.60 2.37
CA ILE A 113 9.30 -0.02 2.63
C ILE A 113 9.45 1.37 2.01
N SER A 114 10.45 2.11 2.48
CA SER A 114 10.78 3.45 1.99
C SER A 114 12.14 3.56 1.31
N THR A 115 13.07 2.65 1.60
CA THR A 115 14.44 2.66 1.04
C THR A 115 14.83 1.29 0.48
N PHE A 116 15.92 1.28 -0.29
CA PHE A 116 16.49 0.05 -0.85
C PHE A 116 16.96 -0.91 0.25
N GLU A 117 17.64 -0.38 1.25
CA GLU A 117 18.17 -1.14 2.38
C GLU A 117 17.06 -1.79 3.22
N GLU A 118 15.95 -1.10 3.38
CA GLU A 118 14.76 -1.66 4.04
C GLU A 118 14.16 -2.80 3.22
N GLY A 119 14.10 -2.65 1.90
CA GLY A 119 13.63 -3.72 1.00
C GLY A 119 14.48 -4.98 1.08
N VAL A 120 15.80 -4.84 1.09
CA VAL A 120 16.73 -5.97 1.25
C VAL A 120 16.53 -6.64 2.61
N LYS A 121 16.51 -5.88 3.70
CA LYS A 121 16.28 -6.42 5.05
C LYS A 121 14.93 -7.10 5.21
N ALA A 122 13.88 -6.56 4.61
CA ALA A 122 12.56 -7.16 4.66
C ALA A 122 12.50 -8.50 3.89
N ALA A 123 13.18 -8.58 2.74
CA ALA A 123 13.32 -9.83 1.99
C ALA A 123 14.13 -10.88 2.78
N GLU A 124 15.25 -10.48 3.38
CA GLU A 124 16.06 -11.35 4.26
C GLU A 124 15.28 -11.83 5.50
N ALA A 125 14.40 -10.97 6.04
CA ALA A 125 13.49 -11.33 7.15
C ALA A 125 12.38 -12.29 6.73
N GLY A 126 12.22 -12.56 5.43
CA GLY A 126 11.30 -13.53 4.87
C GLY A 126 9.97 -12.95 4.39
N ALA A 127 9.86 -11.65 4.11
CA ALA A 127 8.65 -11.08 3.50
C ALA A 127 8.35 -11.74 2.15
N ASP A 128 7.07 -12.03 1.87
CA ASP A 128 6.64 -12.66 0.62
C ASP A 128 6.54 -11.65 -0.53
N TYR A 129 6.37 -10.36 -0.20
CA TYR A 129 6.31 -9.24 -1.14
C TYR A 129 6.99 -8.01 -0.55
N ILE A 130 7.65 -7.22 -1.41
CA ILE A 130 8.25 -5.94 -1.05
C ILE A 130 7.52 -4.83 -1.80
N SER A 131 6.97 -3.84 -1.09
CA SER A 131 6.21 -2.74 -1.69
C SER A 131 6.82 -1.36 -1.38
N THR A 132 6.94 -0.51 -2.41
CA THR A 132 7.54 0.83 -2.29
C THR A 132 6.61 1.86 -1.65
N THR A 133 5.56 1.43 -0.99
CA THR A 133 4.46 2.23 -0.42
C THR A 133 4.92 3.40 0.43
N LEU A 134 5.96 3.22 1.25
CA LEU A 134 6.46 4.23 2.18
C LEU A 134 7.56 5.12 1.59
N SER A 135 7.98 4.92 0.35
CA SER A 135 8.98 5.77 -0.30
C SER A 135 8.48 7.22 -0.37
N GLY A 136 9.22 8.14 0.24
CA GLY A 136 8.86 9.55 0.39
C GLY A 136 7.86 9.87 1.51
N TYR A 137 7.46 8.87 2.32
CA TYR A 137 6.58 9.05 3.48
C TYR A 137 7.28 8.84 4.83
N THR A 138 8.59 8.64 4.82
CA THR A 138 9.42 8.63 6.02
C THR A 138 10.32 9.88 6.04
N SER A 139 10.76 10.30 7.23
CA SER A 139 11.59 11.52 7.39
C SER A 139 12.95 11.43 6.70
N TYR A 140 13.41 10.23 6.40
CA TYR A 140 14.73 9.92 5.83
C TYR A 140 14.68 9.38 4.39
N SER A 141 13.50 9.12 3.82
CA SER A 141 13.39 8.74 2.41
C SER A 141 13.33 9.96 1.49
N SER A 142 13.66 9.75 0.21
CA SER A 142 13.64 10.81 -0.81
C SER A 142 12.25 11.49 -0.86
N LYS A 143 12.25 12.82 -0.84
CA LYS A 143 11.05 13.67 -0.81
C LYS A 143 10.58 14.11 -2.20
N ASP A 144 10.80 13.33 -3.25
CA ASP A 144 10.08 13.58 -4.49
C ASP A 144 8.60 13.24 -4.25
N GLU A 145 7.80 14.27 -3.95
CA GLU A 145 6.40 14.12 -3.55
C GLU A 145 5.46 14.02 -4.74
N GLU A 146 5.94 14.18 -5.96
CA GLU A 146 5.07 14.27 -7.13
C GLU A 146 5.01 13.00 -7.96
N ARG A 147 6.05 12.16 -7.94
CA ARG A 147 6.19 11.01 -8.83
C ARG A 147 6.41 9.69 -8.09
N PRO A 148 6.03 8.56 -8.69
CA PRO A 148 6.39 7.25 -8.16
C PRO A 148 7.91 7.04 -8.22
N ASN A 149 8.47 6.36 -7.23
CA ASN A 149 9.91 6.07 -7.19
C ASN A 149 10.24 4.83 -8.03
N ILE A 150 10.24 5.01 -9.36
CA ILE A 150 10.53 3.93 -10.33
C ILE A 150 11.96 3.41 -10.21
N ASP A 151 12.92 4.28 -9.85
CA ASP A 151 14.31 3.88 -9.64
C ASP A 151 14.46 2.92 -8.45
N LEU A 152 13.71 3.13 -7.38
CA LEU A 152 13.67 2.21 -6.25
C LEU A 152 13.09 0.85 -6.65
N VAL A 153 11.98 0.85 -7.41
CA VAL A 153 11.38 -0.39 -7.96
C VAL A 153 12.42 -1.15 -8.78
N LYS A 154 13.10 -0.47 -9.71
CA LYS A 154 14.11 -1.08 -10.59
C LYS A 154 15.27 -1.69 -9.81
N LYS A 155 15.81 -0.95 -8.84
CA LYS A 155 16.93 -1.42 -8.00
C LYS A 155 16.53 -2.67 -7.20
N LEU A 156 15.36 -2.65 -6.57
CA LEU A 156 14.85 -3.78 -5.78
C LEU A 156 14.55 -4.99 -6.66
N ALA A 157 13.86 -4.80 -7.79
CA ALA A 157 13.52 -5.89 -8.71
C ALA A 157 14.77 -6.57 -9.31
N HIS A 158 15.88 -5.82 -9.47
CA HIS A 158 17.15 -6.37 -9.93
C HIS A 158 17.92 -7.13 -8.83
N ALA A 159 17.79 -6.69 -7.58
CA ALA A 159 18.56 -7.24 -6.46
C ALA A 159 17.85 -8.39 -5.73
N LEU A 160 16.52 -8.47 -5.79
CA LEU A 160 15.73 -9.39 -5.00
C LEU A 160 15.10 -10.48 -5.86
N THR A 161 14.97 -11.68 -5.30
CA THR A 161 14.15 -12.75 -5.86
C THR A 161 12.69 -12.68 -5.44
N VAL A 162 12.41 -11.95 -4.35
CA VAL A 162 11.07 -11.69 -3.84
C VAL A 162 10.34 -10.69 -4.76
N PRO A 163 9.06 -10.92 -5.11
CA PRO A 163 8.30 -10.01 -5.94
C PRO A 163 8.25 -8.58 -5.38
N VAL A 164 8.61 -7.60 -6.23
CA VAL A 164 8.56 -6.17 -5.90
C VAL A 164 7.27 -5.56 -6.46
N ILE A 165 6.60 -4.79 -5.62
CA ILE A 165 5.34 -4.12 -5.93
C ILE A 165 5.58 -2.61 -5.96
N ALA A 166 5.12 -1.96 -7.04
CA ALA A 166 5.14 -0.51 -7.13
C ALA A 166 3.87 0.06 -6.53
N GLU A 167 4.02 0.88 -5.51
CA GLU A 167 2.94 1.63 -4.89
C GLU A 167 3.43 3.00 -4.43
N GLY A 168 2.56 3.97 -4.50
CA GLY A 168 2.81 5.34 -4.09
C GLY A 168 2.90 6.30 -5.27
N ARG A 169 2.06 7.33 -5.28
CA ARG A 169 2.02 8.44 -6.25
C ARG A 169 1.81 8.06 -7.72
N ILE A 170 1.31 6.87 -8.00
CA ILE A 170 0.98 6.45 -9.36
C ILE A 170 -0.33 7.10 -9.75
N LYS A 171 -0.29 7.97 -10.77
CA LYS A 171 -1.37 8.87 -11.16
C LYS A 171 -1.90 8.62 -12.58
N SER A 172 -1.14 7.90 -13.41
CA SER A 172 -1.47 7.67 -14.82
C SER A 172 -1.20 6.24 -15.26
N PRO A 173 -1.86 5.74 -16.32
CA PRO A 173 -1.55 4.45 -16.92
C PRO A 173 -0.10 4.34 -17.42
N GLN A 174 0.50 5.45 -17.87
CA GLN A 174 1.88 5.46 -18.32
C GLN A 174 2.86 5.18 -17.18
N GLU A 175 2.61 5.72 -15.98
CA GLU A 175 3.42 5.42 -14.80
C GLU A 175 3.30 3.95 -14.35
N VAL A 176 2.12 3.33 -14.55
CA VAL A 176 1.93 1.88 -14.36
C VAL A 176 2.83 1.08 -15.30
N ILE A 177 2.87 1.45 -16.59
CA ILE A 177 3.73 0.79 -17.58
C ILE A 177 5.19 0.94 -17.18
N HIS A 178 5.65 2.14 -16.85
CA HIS A 178 7.04 2.37 -16.40
C HIS A 178 7.41 1.56 -15.17
N ALA A 179 6.48 1.38 -14.21
CA ALA A 179 6.71 0.55 -13.04
C ALA A 179 6.86 -0.94 -13.41
N LEU A 180 6.03 -1.45 -14.33
CA LEU A 180 6.12 -2.83 -14.82
C LEU A 180 7.41 -3.07 -15.63
N GLU A 181 7.79 -2.13 -16.50
CA GLU A 181 9.06 -2.15 -17.24
C GLU A 181 10.29 -2.12 -16.31
N ALA A 182 10.16 -1.44 -15.16
CA ALA A 182 11.19 -1.42 -14.12
C ALA A 182 11.29 -2.74 -13.32
N GLY A 183 10.38 -3.70 -13.57
CA GLY A 183 10.39 -5.03 -12.95
C GLY A 183 9.40 -5.21 -11.81
N ALA A 184 8.44 -4.28 -11.60
CA ALA A 184 7.36 -4.52 -10.65
C ALA A 184 6.53 -5.74 -11.07
N ARG A 185 6.20 -6.61 -10.11
CA ARG A 185 5.34 -7.78 -10.34
C ARG A 185 3.90 -7.39 -10.61
N PHE A 186 3.43 -6.37 -9.90
CA PHE A 186 2.17 -5.68 -10.12
C PHE A 186 2.24 -4.26 -9.51
N VAL A 187 1.21 -3.48 -9.76
CA VAL A 187 1.17 -2.07 -9.39
C VAL A 187 -0.10 -1.78 -8.60
N VAL A 188 0.01 -1.04 -7.52
CA VAL A 188 -1.13 -0.57 -6.73
C VAL A 188 -1.40 0.90 -7.03
N VAL A 189 -2.60 1.18 -7.52
CA VAL A 189 -3.07 2.54 -7.80
C VAL A 189 -4.15 2.91 -6.79
N GLY A 190 -3.92 3.97 -6.03
CA GLY A 190 -4.83 4.43 -4.98
C GLY A 190 -5.66 5.65 -5.40
N SER A 191 -5.25 6.84 -4.95
CA SER A 191 -6.01 8.10 -5.07
C SER A 191 -6.47 8.45 -6.49
N ALA A 192 -5.70 8.09 -7.50
CA ALA A 192 -6.05 8.32 -8.91
C ALA A 192 -7.30 7.56 -9.38
N ILE A 193 -7.73 6.54 -8.63
CA ILE A 193 -8.94 5.75 -8.91
C ILE A 193 -10.01 5.98 -7.85
N THR A 194 -9.62 6.07 -6.56
CA THR A 194 -10.56 5.96 -5.45
C THR A 194 -10.96 7.30 -4.83
N ARG A 195 -10.39 8.42 -5.29
CA ARG A 195 -10.65 9.76 -4.74
C ARG A 195 -11.18 10.70 -5.82
N PRO A 196 -12.49 10.75 -6.09
CA PRO A 196 -13.08 11.63 -7.09
C PRO A 196 -12.71 13.11 -6.89
N GLN A 197 -12.66 13.60 -5.65
CA GLN A 197 -12.22 14.95 -5.32
C GLN A 197 -10.79 15.25 -5.80
N TRP A 198 -9.88 14.30 -5.66
CA TRP A 198 -8.51 14.43 -6.16
C TRP A 198 -8.47 14.44 -7.70
N ILE A 199 -9.29 13.58 -8.34
CA ILE A 199 -9.38 13.53 -9.80
C ILE A 199 -9.88 14.86 -10.35
N VAL A 200 -10.98 15.40 -9.78
CA VAL A 200 -11.54 16.70 -10.18
C VAL A 200 -10.53 17.82 -9.97
N GLN A 201 -9.85 17.84 -8.82
CA GLN A 201 -8.82 18.85 -8.51
C GLN A 201 -7.71 18.84 -9.56
N HIS A 202 -7.23 17.67 -9.97
CA HIS A 202 -6.21 17.53 -11.00
C HIS A 202 -6.63 18.14 -12.34
N TYR A 203 -7.88 17.91 -12.77
CA TYR A 203 -8.42 18.55 -13.99
C TYR A 203 -8.50 20.07 -13.84
N VAL A 204 -9.01 20.56 -12.71
CA VAL A 204 -9.15 22.01 -12.45
C VAL A 204 -7.79 22.70 -12.43
N GLU A 205 -6.79 22.13 -11.76
CA GLU A 205 -5.44 22.68 -11.75
C GLU A 205 -4.78 22.71 -13.12
N THR A 206 -5.01 21.68 -13.94
CA THR A 206 -4.52 21.63 -15.32
C THR A 206 -5.14 22.74 -16.18
N ILE A 207 -6.45 22.96 -16.04
CA ILE A 207 -7.17 24.04 -16.76
C ILE A 207 -6.65 25.42 -16.32
N ARG A 208 -6.47 25.64 -15.00
CA ARG A 208 -5.93 26.91 -14.48
C ARG A 208 -4.53 27.20 -15.02
N LYS A 209 -3.64 26.22 -15.02
CA LYS A 209 -2.29 26.36 -15.59
C LYS A 209 -2.33 26.72 -17.08
N TRP A 210 -3.25 26.14 -17.84
CA TRP A 210 -3.43 26.44 -19.26
C TRP A 210 -4.01 27.85 -19.49
N SER A 211 -4.97 28.29 -18.69
CA SER A 211 -5.60 29.61 -18.81
C SER A 211 -4.78 30.77 -18.22
N GLY A 212 -3.64 30.50 -17.55
CA GLY A 212 -2.83 31.53 -16.90
C GLY A 212 -3.48 32.16 -15.68
N THR A 213 -4.55 31.57 -15.15
CA THR A 213 -5.20 31.98 -13.89
C THR A 213 -4.66 31.11 -12.75
N SER A 214 -3.65 31.62 -12.05
CA SER A 214 -3.12 31.04 -10.80
C SER A 214 -3.98 31.44 -9.60
#